data_ffef26a92d905bdf4eec61be20f03761
#
_entry.id   ffef26a92d905bdf4eec61be20f03761
#
_cell.length_a   1.000
_cell.length_b   1.000
_cell.length_c   1.000
_cell.angle_alpha   90.00
_cell.angle_beta   90.00
_cell.angle_gamma   90.00
#
_symmetry.space_group_name_H-M   'P 1'
#
loop_
_entity.id
_entity.type
_entity.pdbx_description
1 polymer ?
#
loop_
_entity_poly.entity_id
_entity_poly.type
_entity_poly.pdbx_seq_one_letter_code
_entity_poly.pdbx_strand_id
1 'polypeptide(L)'
;MKFSVDGRYLAVAGQDAVIRVYKVLDTPEARKQEVTDLVARAEAQLNGNLFPASGGTEGASSTSLPGKAGNGNASAPSSVRSKGAVETPLPSVPVFASEPVREFVGHTNDCLDLSWSKNGFLLSASMDKTARLWHLSSPTCLVSFVHGDFVTSACFHPRDDRFFLSGSLDGKLRLWNIPAKRVQCSQEVPGLITACAFTRTGGTACVGTFAGAALFYSTDGLVYQSSIAVRSPTGKNAKGGRKITGIEPLIDDSAAGERVLITSNDSRIRAYNLRDKALSGRFKASKTYTNRTSQIRASVSEDGMYVIAGSEAGSEGGFVHLWDVGQLAGDANGTPSSIKASGDSCCEYFSAASGTITCAVMAPLKTHSYLRTSEDPILLHAEMRNAGRVSSHTTSALSSMSLASALSAALPGTLAPGSSGQPQPGFDARSCRILASVDESAVVRIWRQDSYGALPA
;
A
#
# COMPACT_ATOMS: atom_id res chain seq x y z
N MET A 1 6.41 -2.86 -1.47
CA MET A 1 5.54 -2.36 -2.54
C MET A 1 5.65 -0.83 -2.65
N LYS A 2 5.78 -0.27 -3.86
CA LYS A 2 5.89 1.19 -4.11
C LYS A 2 5.36 1.54 -5.50
N PHE A 3 4.60 2.64 -5.60
CA PHE A 3 4.25 3.24 -6.89
C PHE A 3 5.43 4.01 -7.48
N SER A 4 5.51 4.04 -8.81
CA SER A 4 6.41 4.95 -9.52
C SER A 4 5.97 6.39 -9.34
N VAL A 5 6.92 7.33 -9.45
CA VAL A 5 6.67 8.77 -9.23
C VAL A 5 5.67 9.35 -10.24
N ASP A 6 5.60 8.76 -11.44
CA ASP A 6 4.62 9.13 -12.45
C ASP A 6 3.26 8.44 -12.26
N GLY A 7 3.13 7.52 -11.30
CA GLY A 7 1.90 6.80 -11.01
C GLY A 7 1.50 5.73 -12.03
N ARG A 8 2.38 5.38 -12.98
CA ARG A 8 2.11 4.44 -14.07
C ARG A 8 2.38 2.99 -13.71
N TYR A 9 3.29 2.76 -12.76
CA TYR A 9 3.75 1.44 -12.38
C TYR A 9 3.64 1.21 -10.88
N LEU A 10 3.39 -0.05 -10.51
CA LEU A 10 3.45 -0.54 -9.14
C LEU A 10 4.50 -1.64 -9.05
N ALA A 11 5.56 -1.45 -8.28
CA ALA A 11 6.54 -2.48 -7.99
C ALA A 11 6.20 -3.21 -6.69
N VAL A 12 6.26 -4.52 -6.73
CA VAL A 12 6.04 -5.42 -5.59
C VAL A 12 7.22 -6.36 -5.47
N ALA A 13 7.71 -6.58 -4.26
CA ALA A 13 8.76 -7.53 -3.95
C ALA A 13 8.58 -8.08 -2.54
N GLY A 14 9.12 -9.25 -2.26
CA GLY A 14 8.98 -9.92 -0.97
C GLY A 14 9.98 -11.05 -0.79
N GLN A 15 9.53 -12.14 -0.18
CA GLN A 15 10.33 -13.29 0.22
C GLN A 15 10.82 -14.16 -0.94
N ASP A 16 10.17 -14.09 -2.09
CA ASP A 16 10.56 -14.84 -3.28
C ASP A 16 11.75 -14.24 -4.02
N ALA A 17 12.30 -13.13 -3.51
CA ALA A 17 13.44 -12.41 -4.10
C ALA A 17 13.21 -11.90 -5.54
N VAL A 18 11.99 -11.98 -6.05
CA VAL A 18 11.60 -11.49 -7.38
C VAL A 18 10.86 -10.16 -7.24
N ILE A 19 11.24 -9.20 -8.07
CA ILE A 19 10.55 -7.91 -8.12
C ILE A 19 9.65 -7.91 -9.34
N ARG A 20 8.34 -7.76 -9.10
CA ARG A 20 7.32 -7.69 -10.16
C ARG A 20 6.83 -6.26 -10.34
N VAL A 21 6.76 -5.82 -11.58
CA VAL A 21 6.28 -4.47 -11.91
C VAL A 21 5.01 -4.59 -12.74
N TYR A 22 3.94 -4.05 -12.22
CA TYR A 22 2.62 -4.01 -12.86
C TYR A 22 2.37 -2.63 -13.45
N LYS A 23 1.75 -2.59 -14.63
CA LYS A 23 1.40 -1.34 -15.31
C LYS A 23 -0.08 -1.02 -15.10
N VAL A 24 -0.39 0.24 -14.85
CA VAL A 24 -1.77 0.76 -14.87
C VAL A 24 -2.33 0.64 -16.28
N LEU A 25 -3.58 0.24 -16.40
CA LEU A 25 -4.29 0.18 -17.67
C LEU A 25 -4.51 1.61 -18.18
N ASP A 26 -3.77 1.99 -19.20
CA ASP A 26 -3.68 3.36 -19.71
C ASP A 26 -4.35 3.55 -21.09
N THR A 27 -4.87 2.46 -21.70
CA THR A 27 -5.60 2.52 -22.96
C THR A 27 -6.92 1.75 -22.89
N PRO A 28 -7.97 2.18 -23.64
CA PRO A 28 -9.25 1.47 -23.66
C PRO A 28 -9.13 0.04 -24.18
N GLU A 29 -8.24 -0.19 -25.16
CA GLU A 29 -7.99 -1.51 -25.76
C GLU A 29 -7.41 -2.45 -24.72
N ALA A 30 -6.36 -2.02 -23.99
CA ALA A 30 -5.74 -2.81 -22.94
C ALA A 30 -6.73 -3.16 -21.84
N ARG A 31 -7.62 -2.22 -21.47
CA ARG A 31 -8.67 -2.46 -20.49
C ARG A 31 -9.71 -3.48 -20.99
N LYS A 32 -10.17 -3.36 -22.23
CA LYS A 32 -11.12 -4.31 -22.83
C LYS A 32 -10.53 -5.71 -22.87
N GLN A 33 -9.26 -5.83 -23.29
CA GLN A 33 -8.56 -7.12 -23.32
C GLN A 33 -8.46 -7.72 -21.92
N GLU A 34 -8.02 -6.97 -20.94
CA GLU A 34 -7.86 -7.45 -19.56
C GLU A 34 -9.19 -7.93 -18.96
N VAL A 35 -10.29 -7.19 -19.18
CA VAL A 35 -11.63 -7.59 -18.74
C VAL A 35 -12.07 -8.89 -19.43
N THR A 36 -11.81 -9.04 -20.72
CA THR A 36 -12.12 -10.26 -21.47
C THR A 36 -11.36 -11.46 -20.92
N ASP A 37 -10.06 -11.28 -20.65
CA ASP A 37 -9.19 -12.34 -20.11
C ASP A 37 -9.62 -12.73 -18.70
N LEU A 38 -10.04 -11.78 -17.86
CA LEU A 38 -10.57 -12.06 -16.52
C LEU A 38 -11.87 -12.84 -16.56
N VAL A 39 -12.79 -12.48 -17.47
CA VAL A 39 -14.05 -13.21 -17.67
C VAL A 39 -13.76 -14.63 -18.11
N ALA A 40 -12.89 -14.84 -19.11
CA ALA A 40 -12.52 -16.15 -19.61
C ALA A 40 -11.87 -17.02 -18.51
N ARG A 41 -11.00 -16.44 -17.68
CA ARG A 41 -10.40 -17.14 -16.51
C ARG A 41 -11.47 -17.54 -15.48
N ALA A 42 -12.43 -16.67 -15.17
CA ALA A 42 -13.53 -16.96 -14.26
C ALA A 42 -14.44 -18.08 -14.78
N GLU A 43 -14.77 -18.05 -16.06
CA GLU A 43 -15.57 -19.12 -16.72
C GLU A 43 -14.83 -20.45 -16.72
N ALA A 44 -13.52 -20.47 -16.98
CA ALA A 44 -12.70 -21.69 -16.93
C ALA A 44 -12.66 -22.29 -15.52
N GLN A 45 -12.59 -21.46 -14.47
CA GLN A 45 -12.63 -21.92 -13.09
C GLN A 45 -14.00 -22.51 -12.70
N LEU A 46 -15.09 -21.90 -13.16
CA LEU A 46 -16.44 -22.41 -12.94
C LEU A 46 -16.66 -23.77 -13.64
N ASN A 47 -16.20 -23.88 -14.89
CA ASN A 47 -16.32 -25.10 -15.68
C ASN A 47 -15.38 -26.23 -15.17
N GLY A 48 -14.18 -25.89 -14.64
CA GLY A 48 -13.26 -26.85 -14.05
C GLY A 48 -13.75 -27.47 -12.74
N ASN A 49 -14.65 -26.81 -12.02
CA ASN A 49 -15.25 -27.31 -10.79
C ASN A 49 -16.54 -28.14 -11.01
N LEU A 50 -17.04 -28.22 -12.23
CA LEU A 50 -18.26 -28.95 -12.58
C LEU A 50 -18.05 -30.45 -12.90
N PHE A 51 -16.80 -30.92 -13.04
CA PHE A 51 -16.49 -32.32 -13.27
C PHE A 51 -15.46 -32.80 -12.24
N PRO A 52 -15.89 -33.43 -11.10
CA PRO A 52 -14.99 -34.28 -10.38
C PRO A 52 -14.76 -35.51 -11.27
N ALA A 53 -13.50 -35.77 -11.58
CA ALA A 53 -13.09 -36.96 -12.34
C ALA A 53 -13.63 -38.24 -11.69
N SER A 54 -14.64 -38.85 -12.28
CA SER A 54 -15.07 -40.22 -11.99
C SER A 54 -14.06 -41.14 -12.64
N GLY A 55 -13.01 -41.51 -11.92
CA GLY A 55 -12.12 -42.61 -12.24
C GLY A 55 -12.50 -43.79 -11.38
N GLY A 56 -13.23 -44.75 -11.95
CA GLY A 56 -13.61 -45.97 -11.28
C GLY A 56 -12.42 -46.89 -11.06
N THR A 57 -12.44 -47.62 -9.97
CA THR A 57 -11.99 -49.01 -9.88
C THR A 57 -12.82 -49.72 -8.85
N GLU A 58 -13.44 -50.79 -9.31
CA GLU A 58 -14.19 -51.80 -8.55
C GLU A 58 -13.32 -52.52 -7.51
N GLY A 59 -13.93 -52.88 -6.39
CA GLY A 59 -13.32 -53.74 -5.40
C GLY A 59 -14.33 -54.06 -4.30
N ALA A 60 -15.09 -55.13 -4.53
CA ALA A 60 -16.06 -55.69 -3.61
C ALA A 60 -15.42 -56.28 -2.37
N SER A 61 -16.03 -56.07 -1.20
CA SER A 61 -16.24 -57.19 -0.23
C SER A 61 -17.27 -56.80 0.82
N SER A 62 -18.25 -57.66 0.89
CA SER A 62 -19.37 -57.75 1.82
C SER A 62 -18.94 -58.07 3.26
N THR A 63 -19.59 -57.49 4.27
CA THR A 63 -20.00 -58.23 5.47
C THR A 63 -21.15 -57.50 6.21
N SER A 64 -22.05 -58.35 6.62
CA SER A 64 -23.40 -58.18 7.17
C SER A 64 -23.48 -57.68 8.61
N LEU A 65 -24.50 -56.90 8.87
CA LEU A 65 -25.46 -56.68 9.96
C LEU A 65 -25.31 -57.53 11.29
N PRO A 66 -25.94 -57.16 12.46
CA PRO A 66 -27.30 -56.63 12.59
C PRO A 66 -27.59 -55.61 13.71
N GLY A 67 -28.69 -54.98 13.57
CA GLY A 67 -29.61 -54.19 14.23
C GLY A 67 -29.75 -54.02 15.74
N LYS A 68 -30.34 -52.87 16.13
CA LYS A 68 -31.36 -52.79 17.17
C LYS A 68 -32.17 -51.50 17.06
N ALA A 69 -33.47 -51.69 17.13
CA ALA A 69 -34.48 -50.65 17.11
C ALA A 69 -34.55 -49.85 18.44
N GLY A 70 -34.90 -48.58 18.34
CA GLY A 70 -35.27 -47.74 19.46
C GLY A 70 -36.16 -46.59 19.01
N ASN A 71 -37.43 -46.69 19.31
CA ASN A 71 -38.51 -45.76 19.07
C ASN A 71 -38.32 -44.46 19.91
N GLY A 72 -38.60 -43.31 19.33
CA GLY A 72 -38.65 -42.07 20.08
C GLY A 72 -39.16 -40.90 19.21
N ASN A 73 -40.45 -40.69 19.30
CA ASN A 73 -41.21 -39.53 18.78
C ASN A 73 -40.66 -38.21 19.32
N ALA A 74 -40.36 -37.23 18.49
CA ALA A 74 -40.53 -35.79 18.83
C ALA A 74 -40.50 -34.92 17.56
N SER A 75 -41.55 -34.19 17.45
CA SER A 75 -41.95 -33.09 16.58
C SER A 75 -40.85 -32.23 15.96
N ALA A 76 -41.04 -31.95 14.68
CA ALA A 76 -40.31 -30.95 13.90
C ALA A 76 -40.63 -29.52 14.38
N PRO A 77 -39.65 -28.63 14.18
CA PRO A 77 -39.96 -27.31 13.60
C PRO A 77 -39.25 -27.14 12.28
N SER A 78 -40.05 -26.83 11.27
CA SER A 78 -39.63 -26.34 9.98
C SER A 78 -38.90 -25.00 10.11
N SER A 79 -37.61 -24.99 9.83
CA SER A 79 -36.92 -23.78 9.32
C SER A 79 -36.02 -24.22 8.18
N VAL A 80 -36.52 -24.02 6.99
CA VAL A 80 -35.73 -24.05 5.77
C VAL A 80 -34.71 -22.93 5.88
N ARG A 81 -33.52 -23.26 6.35
CA ARG A 81 -32.35 -22.40 6.21
C ARG A 81 -32.02 -22.38 4.73
N SER A 82 -32.38 -21.29 4.07
CA SER A 82 -31.86 -20.94 2.75
C SER A 82 -30.35 -21.11 2.78
N LYS A 83 -29.83 -22.05 2.01
CA LYS A 83 -28.41 -22.13 1.70
C LYS A 83 -28.03 -20.77 1.14
N GLY A 84 -27.17 -20.04 1.86
CA GLY A 84 -26.62 -18.79 1.41
C GLY A 84 -26.11 -18.97 0.00
N ALA A 85 -26.63 -18.18 -0.90
CA ALA A 85 -26.04 -18.02 -2.22
C ALA A 85 -24.59 -17.63 -1.96
N VAL A 86 -23.66 -18.41 -2.51
CA VAL A 86 -22.25 -17.99 -2.61
C VAL A 86 -22.32 -16.73 -3.45
N GLU A 87 -22.19 -15.57 -2.81
CA GLU A 87 -22.03 -14.31 -3.52
C GLU A 87 -20.75 -14.47 -4.35
N THR A 88 -20.94 -14.71 -5.64
CA THR A 88 -19.84 -14.61 -6.59
C THR A 88 -19.36 -13.16 -6.51
N PRO A 89 -18.09 -12.91 -6.14
CA PRO A 89 -17.58 -11.55 -6.06
C PRO A 89 -17.81 -10.89 -7.42
N LEU A 90 -18.48 -9.75 -7.41
CA LEU A 90 -18.65 -8.93 -8.61
C LEU A 90 -17.29 -8.75 -9.27
N PRO A 91 -17.16 -8.98 -10.58
CA PRO A 91 -15.89 -8.82 -11.27
C PRO A 91 -15.43 -7.36 -11.07
N SER A 92 -14.36 -7.20 -10.33
CA SER A 92 -13.79 -5.88 -10.05
C SER A 92 -13.24 -5.30 -11.34
N VAL A 93 -13.52 -4.02 -11.58
CA VAL A 93 -12.93 -3.30 -12.72
C VAL A 93 -11.43 -3.19 -12.48
N PRO A 94 -10.57 -3.80 -13.32
CA PRO A 94 -9.13 -3.84 -13.06
C PRO A 94 -8.50 -2.46 -13.21
N VAL A 95 -7.55 -2.15 -12.32
CA VAL A 95 -6.71 -0.94 -12.37
C VAL A 95 -5.40 -1.24 -13.08
N PHE A 96 -4.87 -2.42 -12.86
CA PHE A 96 -3.60 -2.90 -13.39
C PHE A 96 -3.82 -4.08 -14.34
N ALA A 97 -2.86 -4.28 -15.24
CA ALA A 97 -2.73 -5.55 -15.94
C ALA A 97 -2.48 -6.67 -14.92
N SER A 98 -3.08 -7.84 -15.12
CA SER A 98 -2.92 -9.00 -14.23
C SER A 98 -1.52 -9.60 -14.34
N GLU A 99 -0.90 -9.51 -15.51
CA GLU A 99 0.46 -9.97 -15.73
C GLU A 99 1.47 -8.83 -15.50
N PRO A 100 2.61 -9.10 -14.85
CA PRO A 100 3.64 -8.09 -14.67
C PRO A 100 4.28 -7.70 -16.02
N VAL A 101 4.43 -6.40 -16.24
CA VAL A 101 5.13 -5.87 -17.41
C VAL A 101 6.61 -6.25 -17.39
N ARG A 102 7.16 -6.43 -16.19
CA ARG A 102 8.55 -6.83 -15.97
C ARG A 102 8.69 -7.62 -14.68
N GLU A 103 9.47 -8.69 -14.74
CA GLU A 103 10.01 -9.38 -13.59
C GLU A 103 11.52 -9.21 -13.54
N PHE A 104 12.02 -8.77 -12.40
CA PHE A 104 13.45 -8.65 -12.15
C PHE A 104 13.89 -9.77 -11.23
N VAL A 105 14.70 -10.68 -11.77
CA VAL A 105 15.30 -11.81 -11.06
C VAL A 105 16.79 -11.51 -10.87
N GLY A 106 17.28 -11.77 -9.67
CA GLY A 106 18.71 -11.57 -9.38
C GLY A 106 19.04 -11.52 -7.90
N HIS A 107 18.17 -11.02 -7.03
CA HIS A 107 18.35 -11.17 -5.59
C HIS A 107 18.31 -12.66 -5.21
N THR A 108 19.07 -13.01 -4.18
CA THR A 108 19.15 -14.40 -3.67
C THR A 108 18.46 -14.58 -2.33
N ASN A 109 17.88 -13.52 -1.79
CA ASN A 109 17.15 -13.51 -0.52
C ASN A 109 16.11 -12.39 -0.53
N ASP A 110 15.29 -12.32 0.53
CA ASP A 110 14.15 -11.43 0.69
C ASP A 110 14.48 -9.97 0.30
N CYS A 111 13.56 -9.35 -0.46
CA CYS A 111 13.59 -7.93 -0.72
C CYS A 111 12.85 -7.16 0.37
N LEU A 112 13.54 -6.29 1.08
CA LEU A 112 13.02 -5.57 2.24
C LEU A 112 12.48 -4.17 1.92
N ASP A 113 13.05 -3.49 0.92
CA ASP A 113 12.64 -2.13 0.55
C ASP A 113 12.76 -1.88 -0.95
N LEU A 114 11.91 -0.98 -1.46
CA LEU A 114 11.88 -0.53 -2.85
C LEU A 114 11.80 0.98 -2.92
N SER A 115 12.49 1.58 -3.88
CA SER A 115 12.42 3.01 -4.13
C SER A 115 12.47 3.31 -5.63
N TRP A 116 11.58 4.17 -6.12
CA TRP A 116 11.58 4.66 -7.48
C TRP A 116 12.30 6.00 -7.61
N SER A 117 13.05 6.17 -8.65
CA SER A 117 13.60 7.45 -9.06
C SER A 117 12.62 8.23 -9.95
N LYS A 118 12.88 9.51 -10.17
CA LYS A 118 12.08 10.34 -11.09
C LYS A 118 12.20 9.90 -12.54
N ASN A 119 13.32 9.31 -12.92
CA ASN A 119 13.62 8.88 -14.28
C ASN A 119 13.30 7.39 -14.53
N GLY A 120 12.47 6.76 -13.66
CA GLY A 120 12.00 5.39 -13.86
C GLY A 120 13.00 4.30 -13.47
N PHE A 121 14.10 4.62 -12.79
CA PHE A 121 14.95 3.61 -12.16
C PHE A 121 14.28 3.08 -10.89
N LEU A 122 14.44 1.79 -10.65
CA LEU A 122 14.00 1.12 -9.44
C LEU A 122 15.22 0.67 -8.64
N LEU A 123 15.22 0.97 -7.36
CA LEU A 123 16.21 0.52 -6.38
C LEU A 123 15.55 -0.49 -5.46
N SER A 124 16.24 -1.59 -5.18
CA SER A 124 15.82 -2.61 -4.21
C SER A 124 16.88 -2.83 -3.14
N ALA A 125 16.45 -3.10 -1.92
CA ALA A 125 17.30 -3.48 -0.80
C ALA A 125 16.94 -4.90 -0.35
N SER A 126 17.93 -5.74 -0.03
CA SER A 126 17.70 -7.15 0.25
C SER A 126 18.56 -7.69 1.40
N MET A 127 18.08 -8.81 1.97
CA MET A 127 18.82 -9.64 2.91
C MET A 127 20.03 -10.35 2.27
N ASP A 128 20.16 -10.33 0.94
CA ASP A 128 21.36 -10.83 0.25
C ASP A 128 22.59 -9.90 0.39
N LYS A 129 22.49 -8.87 1.23
CA LYS A 129 23.53 -7.85 1.51
C LYS A 129 23.81 -6.94 0.32
N THR A 130 22.86 -6.85 -0.62
CA THR A 130 22.99 -5.95 -1.77
C THR A 130 21.83 -4.98 -1.89
N ALA A 131 22.10 -3.78 -2.35
CA ALA A 131 21.13 -2.93 -3.01
C ALA A 131 21.35 -3.02 -4.52
N ARG A 132 20.28 -3.13 -5.31
CA ARG A 132 20.36 -3.30 -6.76
C ARG A 132 19.57 -2.26 -7.50
N LEU A 133 20.12 -1.85 -8.64
CA LEU A 133 19.51 -0.89 -9.55
C LEU A 133 18.94 -1.58 -10.78
N TRP A 134 17.70 -1.24 -11.13
CA TRP A 134 16.96 -1.82 -12.25
C TRP A 134 16.32 -0.72 -13.09
N HIS A 135 16.01 -1.04 -14.33
CA HIS A 135 15.22 -0.18 -15.21
C HIS A 135 14.34 -1.03 -16.14
N LEU A 136 13.15 -0.52 -16.45
CA LEU A 136 12.15 -1.27 -17.24
C LEU A 136 12.65 -1.63 -18.66
N SER A 137 13.57 -0.85 -19.21
CA SER A 137 14.17 -1.14 -20.53
C SER A 137 15.16 -2.30 -20.53
N SER A 138 15.65 -2.73 -19.35
CA SER A 138 16.61 -3.83 -19.23
C SER A 138 16.02 -4.97 -18.40
N PRO A 139 16.12 -6.22 -18.86
CA PRO A 139 15.65 -7.36 -18.06
C PRO A 139 16.60 -7.72 -16.92
N THR A 140 17.84 -7.24 -16.97
CA THR A 140 18.89 -7.58 -16.01
C THR A 140 19.21 -6.44 -15.06
N CYS A 141 19.81 -6.78 -13.91
CA CYS A 141 20.31 -5.81 -12.95
C CYS A 141 21.36 -4.90 -13.61
N LEU A 142 21.20 -3.59 -13.46
CA LEU A 142 22.14 -2.62 -14.01
C LEU A 142 23.40 -2.49 -13.16
N VAL A 143 23.22 -2.41 -11.82
CA VAL A 143 24.32 -2.26 -10.86
C VAL A 143 23.92 -2.94 -9.55
N SER A 144 24.89 -3.63 -8.94
CA SER A 144 24.76 -4.17 -7.58
C SER A 144 25.73 -3.47 -6.63
N PHE A 145 25.22 -3.00 -5.50
CA PHE A 145 25.94 -2.29 -4.45
C PHE A 145 26.03 -3.18 -3.22
N VAL A 146 27.25 -3.62 -2.90
CA VAL A 146 27.50 -4.61 -1.82
C VAL A 146 27.65 -3.92 -0.47
N HIS A 147 27.09 -4.53 0.57
CA HIS A 147 27.14 -4.11 1.95
C HIS A 147 27.73 -5.21 2.84
N GLY A 148 28.08 -4.87 4.07
CA GLY A 148 28.63 -5.83 5.05
C GLY A 148 27.58 -6.79 5.60
N ASP A 149 26.31 -6.35 5.67
CA ASP A 149 25.18 -7.12 6.19
C ASP A 149 23.87 -6.72 5.48
N PHE A 150 22.71 -7.28 5.89
CA PHE A 150 21.41 -7.05 5.29
C PHE A 150 21.13 -5.57 5.07
N VAL A 151 20.68 -5.23 3.88
CA VAL A 151 20.23 -3.87 3.54
C VAL A 151 18.76 -3.74 3.89
N THR A 152 18.47 -3.02 4.95
CA THR A 152 17.10 -2.92 5.50
C THR A 152 16.25 -1.86 4.85
N SER A 153 16.87 -0.81 4.30
CA SER A 153 16.17 0.27 3.64
C SER A 153 17.07 0.98 2.64
N ALA A 154 16.50 1.41 1.53
CA ALA A 154 17.18 2.20 0.52
C ALA A 154 16.22 3.21 -0.13
N CYS A 155 16.68 4.43 -0.35
CA CYS A 155 15.86 5.47 -0.96
C CYS A 155 16.69 6.37 -1.88
N PHE A 156 16.13 6.71 -3.05
CA PHE A 156 16.70 7.71 -3.93
C PHE A 156 16.70 9.08 -3.30
N HIS A 157 17.70 9.89 -3.63
CA HIS A 157 17.68 11.30 -3.30
C HIS A 157 16.53 12.01 -4.06
N PRO A 158 15.68 12.80 -3.37
CA PRO A 158 14.42 13.28 -3.96
C PRO A 158 14.60 14.29 -5.11
N ARG A 159 15.78 14.88 -5.26
CA ARG A 159 16.09 15.86 -6.30
C ARG A 159 17.13 15.40 -7.32
N ASP A 160 17.98 14.45 -6.97
CA ASP A 160 19.11 14.03 -7.79
C ASP A 160 19.22 12.49 -7.84
N ASP A 161 18.74 11.89 -8.91
CA ASP A 161 18.72 10.44 -9.13
C ASP A 161 20.11 9.80 -9.25
N ARG A 162 21.17 10.60 -9.25
CA ARG A 162 22.56 10.09 -9.22
C ARG A 162 22.97 9.57 -7.85
N PHE A 163 22.18 9.88 -6.81
CA PHE A 163 22.48 9.51 -5.44
C PHE A 163 21.33 8.72 -4.80
N PHE A 164 21.70 7.80 -3.93
CA PHE A 164 20.77 7.11 -3.05
C PHE A 164 21.39 6.85 -1.67
N LEU A 165 20.53 6.75 -0.67
CA LEU A 165 20.88 6.42 0.70
C LEU A 165 20.57 4.95 0.95
N SER A 166 21.42 4.23 1.68
CA SER A 166 21.16 2.89 2.18
C SER A 166 21.50 2.76 3.65
N GLY A 167 20.62 2.07 4.37
CA GLY A 167 20.84 1.64 5.73
C GLY A 167 21.00 0.12 5.80
N SER A 168 21.98 -0.35 6.57
CA SER A 168 22.28 -1.77 6.69
C SER A 168 22.40 -2.18 8.17
N LEU A 169 22.20 -3.48 8.45
CA LEU A 169 22.41 -4.04 9.79
C LEU A 169 23.90 -4.06 10.20
N ASP A 170 24.82 -3.77 9.28
CA ASP A 170 26.24 -3.55 9.62
C ASP A 170 26.47 -2.22 10.38
N GLY A 171 25.40 -1.48 10.70
CA GLY A 171 25.46 -0.21 11.41
C GLY A 171 25.94 0.96 10.56
N LYS A 172 26.06 0.82 9.24
CA LYS A 172 26.55 1.89 8.37
C LYS A 172 25.44 2.46 7.52
N LEU A 173 25.32 3.77 7.60
CA LEU A 173 24.57 4.59 6.65
C LEU A 173 25.50 4.98 5.51
N ARG A 174 25.08 4.75 4.26
CA ARG A 174 25.89 5.04 3.08
C ARG A 174 25.13 5.90 2.09
N LEU A 175 25.77 6.96 1.63
CA LEU A 175 25.34 7.71 0.46
C LEU A 175 26.14 7.23 -0.75
N TRP A 176 25.47 6.73 -1.75
CA TRP A 176 26.05 6.17 -2.95
C TRP A 176 25.97 7.14 -4.11
N ASN A 177 27.04 7.18 -4.91
CA ASN A 177 27.06 7.82 -6.21
C ASN A 177 26.89 6.73 -7.27
N ILE A 178 25.73 6.72 -7.94
CA ILE A 178 25.35 5.67 -8.90
C ILE A 178 26.23 5.68 -10.13
N PRO A 179 26.46 6.81 -10.84
CA PRO A 179 27.36 6.86 -11.99
C PRO A 179 28.79 6.40 -11.67
N ALA A 180 29.29 6.78 -10.50
CA ALA A 180 30.62 6.37 -10.06
C ALA A 180 30.68 4.95 -9.47
N LYS A 181 29.51 4.32 -9.24
CA LYS A 181 29.36 2.98 -8.64
C LYS A 181 30.11 2.81 -7.32
N ARG A 182 30.20 3.87 -6.53
CA ARG A 182 30.95 3.90 -5.26
C ARG A 182 30.21 4.62 -4.16
N VAL A 183 30.62 4.34 -2.92
CA VAL A 183 30.20 5.11 -1.74
C VAL A 183 30.78 6.51 -1.85
N GLN A 184 29.92 7.52 -1.81
CA GLN A 184 30.32 8.93 -1.74
C GLN A 184 30.75 9.31 -0.34
N CYS A 185 29.94 8.95 0.65
CA CYS A 185 30.25 9.08 2.07
C CYS A 185 29.51 8.01 2.87
N SER A 186 30.05 7.66 4.03
CA SER A 186 29.41 6.70 4.96
C SER A 186 29.63 7.14 6.39
N GLN A 187 28.65 6.83 7.24
CA GLN A 187 28.65 7.14 8.65
C GLN A 187 28.28 5.91 9.47
N GLU A 188 29.03 5.63 10.52
CA GLU A 188 28.63 4.63 11.51
C GLU A 188 27.52 5.19 12.41
N VAL A 189 26.44 4.41 12.54
CA VAL A 189 25.26 4.75 13.33
C VAL A 189 25.27 3.91 14.60
N PRO A 190 25.04 4.50 15.78
CA PRO A 190 24.96 3.73 17.00
C PRO A 190 23.71 2.84 17.01
N GLY A 191 23.88 1.58 16.60
CA GLY A 191 22.82 0.56 16.56
C GLY A 191 22.42 0.11 15.16
N LEU A 192 21.57 -0.91 15.12
CA LEU A 192 21.09 -1.52 13.87
C LEU A 192 20.14 -0.57 13.16
N ILE A 193 20.41 -0.26 11.92
CA ILE A 193 19.56 0.59 11.08
C ILE A 193 18.37 -0.24 10.59
N THR A 194 17.17 0.27 10.78
CA THR A 194 15.92 -0.40 10.41
C THR A 194 15.09 0.37 9.37
N ALA A 195 15.36 1.68 9.23
CA ALA A 195 14.71 2.52 8.23
C ALA A 195 15.62 3.69 7.87
N CYS A 196 15.59 4.15 6.63
CA CYS A 196 16.20 5.39 6.20
C CYS A 196 15.30 6.13 5.21
N ALA A 197 15.42 7.46 5.21
CA ALA A 197 14.71 8.34 4.28
C ALA A 197 15.48 9.65 4.11
N PHE A 198 15.25 10.34 3.00
CA PHE A 198 15.60 11.76 2.89
C PHE A 198 14.42 12.62 3.33
N THR A 199 14.71 13.84 3.77
CA THR A 199 13.69 14.89 3.80
C THR A 199 13.31 15.28 2.37
N ARG A 200 12.18 15.95 2.20
CA ARG A 200 11.66 16.35 0.87
C ARG A 200 12.64 17.23 0.08
N THR A 201 13.38 18.09 0.77
CA THR A 201 14.42 18.92 0.14
C THR A 201 15.65 18.13 -0.26
N GLY A 202 15.86 16.96 0.34
CA GLY A 202 17.07 16.15 0.20
C GLY A 202 18.24 16.64 1.07
N GLY A 203 18.07 17.71 1.83
CA GLY A 203 19.16 18.29 2.64
C GLY A 203 19.50 17.49 3.90
N THR A 204 18.57 16.66 4.37
CA THR A 204 18.77 15.86 5.59
C THR A 204 18.46 14.38 5.30
N ALA A 205 19.37 13.52 5.73
CA ALA A 205 19.19 12.07 5.79
C ALA A 205 18.68 11.67 7.17
N CYS A 206 17.58 10.93 7.22
CA CYS A 206 16.90 10.46 8.41
C CYS A 206 17.14 8.97 8.59
N VAL A 207 17.50 8.52 9.78
CA VAL A 207 17.82 7.13 10.08
C VAL A 207 17.06 6.67 11.32
N GLY A 208 16.34 5.57 11.21
CA GLY A 208 15.69 4.90 12.32
C GLY A 208 16.45 3.67 12.76
N THR A 209 16.53 3.46 14.06
CA THR A 209 17.27 2.34 14.65
C THR A 209 16.35 1.36 15.34
N PHE A 210 16.85 0.14 15.52
CA PHE A 210 16.19 -0.90 16.32
C PHE A 210 16.00 -0.48 17.79
N ALA A 211 16.91 0.32 18.32
CA ALA A 211 16.85 0.85 19.69
C ALA A 211 15.84 2.00 19.86
N GLY A 212 15.20 2.47 18.78
CA GLY A 212 14.20 3.53 18.84
C GLY A 212 14.78 4.94 18.82
N ALA A 213 15.99 5.12 18.32
CA ALA A 213 16.55 6.43 18.02
C ALA A 213 16.33 6.78 16.56
N ALA A 214 15.78 7.94 16.29
CA ALA A 214 15.77 8.58 14.98
C ALA A 214 16.91 9.60 14.94
N LEU A 215 17.86 9.40 14.04
CA LEU A 215 19.05 10.25 13.90
C LEU A 215 18.97 11.02 12.59
N PHE A 216 19.47 12.24 12.60
CA PHE A 216 19.43 13.15 11.47
C PHE A 216 20.85 13.58 11.11
N TYR A 217 21.16 13.46 9.82
CA TYR A 217 22.46 13.79 9.26
C TYR A 217 22.29 14.79 8.12
N SER A 218 23.23 15.70 7.94
CA SER A 218 23.32 16.48 6.71
C SER A 218 23.56 15.52 5.53
N THR A 219 22.89 15.68 4.42
CA THR A 219 23.19 14.89 3.22
C THR A 219 24.59 15.16 2.69
N ASP A 220 25.08 16.40 2.84
CA ASP A 220 26.46 16.74 2.54
C ASP A 220 27.39 16.18 3.62
N GLY A 221 28.21 15.19 3.21
CA GLY A 221 29.18 14.51 4.06
C GLY A 221 28.62 13.59 5.14
N LEU A 222 27.30 13.39 5.24
CA LEU A 222 26.62 12.63 6.28
C LEU A 222 27.02 13.05 7.71
N VAL A 223 27.13 14.36 7.96
CA VAL A 223 27.49 14.91 9.26
C VAL A 223 26.27 14.82 10.19
N TYR A 224 26.49 14.24 11.38
CA TYR A 224 25.45 14.16 12.43
C TYR A 224 24.97 15.55 12.86
N GLN A 225 23.67 15.74 12.91
CA GLN A 225 23.03 16.99 13.33
C GLN A 225 22.30 16.87 14.66
N SER A 226 21.45 15.84 14.80
CA SER A 226 20.58 15.70 15.96
C SER A 226 19.93 14.33 16.02
N SER A 227 19.21 14.04 17.12
CA SER A 227 18.45 12.82 17.28
C SER A 227 17.16 13.04 18.07
N ILE A 228 16.21 12.13 17.88
CA ILE A 228 14.96 12.02 18.63
C ILE A 228 14.88 10.60 19.21
N ALA A 229 14.70 10.49 20.52
CA ALA A 229 14.42 9.19 21.15
C ALA A 229 12.92 8.91 21.12
N VAL A 230 12.53 7.89 20.35
CA VAL A 230 11.13 7.45 20.26
C VAL A 230 10.83 6.53 21.44
N ARG A 231 10.19 7.09 22.48
CA ARG A 231 9.85 6.36 23.71
C ARG A 231 8.36 6.29 23.93
N SER A 232 7.90 5.21 24.53
CA SER A 232 6.51 5.13 24.99
C SER A 232 6.37 5.93 26.29
N PRO A 233 5.39 6.85 26.41
CA PRO A 233 5.27 7.73 27.58
C PRO A 233 4.83 7.02 28.88
N THR A 234 4.31 5.81 28.79
CA THR A 234 3.72 5.08 29.93
C THR A 234 3.98 3.58 29.84
N GLY A 235 4.19 2.94 31.01
CA GLY A 235 4.25 1.49 31.16
C GLY A 235 5.59 0.96 31.66
N LYS A 236 5.63 -0.35 32.03
CA LYS A 236 6.81 -1.06 32.53
C LYS A 236 8.02 -1.01 31.56
N ASN A 237 7.80 -0.62 30.31
CA ASN A 237 8.78 -0.52 29.24
C ASN A 237 9.13 0.93 28.85
N ALA A 238 8.82 1.92 29.70
CA ALA A 238 9.15 3.33 29.44
C ALA A 238 10.65 3.62 29.33
N LYS A 239 11.50 2.72 29.85
CA LYS A 239 12.98 2.85 29.85
C LYS A 239 13.63 2.40 28.54
N GLY A 240 12.97 1.60 27.69
CA GLY A 240 13.49 1.10 26.41
C GLY A 240 12.95 1.88 25.21
N GLY A 241 13.79 2.14 24.22
CA GLY A 241 13.36 2.61 22.91
C GLY A 241 12.51 1.57 22.19
N ARG A 242 11.73 1.99 21.21
CA ARG A 242 10.89 1.10 20.37
C ARG A 242 11.43 1.09 18.95
N LYS A 243 11.66 -0.10 18.40
CA LYS A 243 12.13 -0.28 17.03
C LYS A 243 11.37 0.65 16.08
N ILE A 244 12.10 1.45 15.33
CA ILE A 244 11.52 2.27 14.26
C ILE A 244 11.36 1.39 13.03
N THR A 245 10.14 1.28 12.54
CA THR A 245 9.81 0.43 11.38
C THR A 245 9.74 1.22 10.07
N GLY A 246 9.56 2.54 10.15
CA GLY A 246 9.53 3.39 8.97
C GLY A 246 9.75 4.85 9.30
N ILE A 247 10.34 5.56 8.35
CA ILE A 247 10.46 7.02 8.33
C ILE A 247 10.01 7.49 6.95
N GLU A 248 9.09 8.48 6.91
CA GLU A 248 8.63 9.10 5.66
C GLU A 248 8.61 10.62 5.83
N PRO A 249 9.04 11.40 4.83
CA PRO A 249 8.88 12.85 4.87
C PRO A 249 7.40 13.21 4.75
N LEU A 250 6.91 14.11 5.60
CA LEU A 250 5.59 14.71 5.46
C LEU A 250 5.66 15.87 4.49
N ILE A 251 4.64 15.95 3.64
CA ILE A 251 4.42 17.05 2.74
C ILE A 251 3.67 18.12 3.51
N ASP A 252 4.32 19.26 3.74
CA ASP A 252 3.69 20.41 4.38
C ASP A 252 4.22 21.67 3.73
N ASP A 253 3.30 22.47 3.20
CA ASP A 253 3.59 23.78 2.64
C ASP A 253 3.55 24.88 3.72
N SER A 254 3.37 24.49 4.99
CA SER A 254 3.31 25.45 6.10
C SER A 254 4.70 26.04 6.41
N ALA A 255 4.71 27.25 6.89
CA ALA A 255 5.92 27.95 7.36
C ALA A 255 6.61 27.26 8.57
N ALA A 256 6.03 26.18 9.07
CA ALA A 256 6.51 25.43 10.24
C ALA A 256 7.79 24.60 9.96
N GLY A 257 8.21 24.45 8.71
CA GLY A 257 9.40 23.71 8.32
C GLY A 257 9.15 22.24 7.99
N GLU A 258 10.23 21.53 7.65
CA GLU A 258 10.14 20.11 7.28
C GLU A 258 9.69 19.23 8.46
N ARG A 259 8.75 18.34 8.20
CA ARG A 259 8.27 17.33 9.16
C ARG A 259 8.56 15.92 8.68
N VAL A 260 8.73 15.01 9.63
CA VAL A 260 8.91 13.58 9.36
C VAL A 260 7.91 12.76 10.14
N LEU A 261 7.41 11.73 9.47
CA LEU A 261 6.56 10.70 10.05
C LEU A 261 7.44 9.54 10.50
N ILE A 262 7.30 9.10 11.75
CA ILE A 262 8.03 7.96 12.32
C ILE A 262 7.03 6.91 12.76
N THR A 263 7.15 5.73 12.19
CA THR A 263 6.40 4.53 12.58
C THR A 263 7.25 3.67 13.51
N SER A 264 6.66 3.14 14.56
CA SER A 264 7.38 2.34 15.57
C SER A 264 6.56 1.18 16.13
N ASN A 265 7.25 0.14 16.63
CA ASN A 265 6.66 -1.09 17.17
C ASN A 265 6.00 -0.92 18.55
N ASP A 266 5.47 0.25 18.85
CA ASP A 266 4.55 0.48 19.97
C ASP A 266 3.12 0.79 19.47
N SER A 267 2.82 0.40 18.24
CA SER A 267 1.54 0.65 17.57
C SER A 267 1.23 2.15 17.51
N ARG A 268 2.23 2.95 17.16
CA ARG A 268 2.11 4.41 17.05
C ARG A 268 2.83 4.95 15.83
N ILE A 269 2.20 5.92 15.23
CA ILE A 269 2.74 6.74 14.16
C ILE A 269 2.82 8.16 14.69
N ARG A 270 3.97 8.80 14.57
CA ARG A 270 4.26 10.13 15.13
C ARG A 270 4.83 11.05 14.07
N ALA A 271 4.33 12.27 14.02
CA ALA A 271 4.91 13.35 13.24
C ALA A 271 5.79 14.24 14.11
N TYR A 272 6.99 14.53 13.64
CA TYR A 272 7.93 15.42 14.30
C TYR A 272 8.34 16.55 13.36
N ASN A 273 8.46 17.74 13.92
CA ASN A 273 9.07 18.87 13.23
C ASN A 273 10.60 18.76 13.30
N LEU A 274 11.28 18.91 12.18
CA LEU A 274 12.74 18.79 12.13
C LEU A 274 13.48 20.01 12.67
N ARG A 275 12.83 21.17 12.74
CA ARG A 275 13.46 22.40 13.22
C ARG A 275 13.73 22.35 14.74
N ASP A 276 12.70 22.05 15.51
CA ASP A 276 12.72 22.05 16.98
C ASP A 276 12.68 20.66 17.62
N LYS A 277 12.59 19.61 16.76
CA LYS A 277 12.44 18.22 17.18
C LYS A 277 11.18 17.96 18.01
N ALA A 278 10.23 18.89 18.00
CA ALA A 278 8.99 18.77 18.71
C ALA A 278 8.06 17.76 18.05
N LEU A 279 7.28 17.05 18.88
CA LEU A 279 6.23 16.19 18.40
C LEU A 279 5.05 17.05 17.90
N SER A 280 4.81 17.09 16.60
CA SER A 280 3.73 17.85 15.98
C SER A 280 2.40 17.09 15.94
N GLY A 281 2.43 15.74 16.02
CA GLY A 281 1.20 14.98 16.00
C GLY A 281 1.39 13.50 16.28
N ARG A 282 0.26 12.84 16.60
CA ARG A 282 0.19 11.39 16.81
C ARG A 282 -1.03 10.84 16.10
N PHE A 283 -0.80 9.86 15.25
CA PHE A 283 -1.86 9.10 14.59
C PHE A 283 -2.15 7.86 15.43
N LYS A 284 -3.40 7.68 15.81
CA LYS A 284 -3.83 6.64 16.74
C LYS A 284 -5.13 6.03 16.25
N ALA A 285 -5.20 4.70 16.20
CA ALA A 285 -6.45 3.98 16.14
C ALA A 285 -6.43 2.98 17.29
N SER A 286 -7.19 3.27 18.35
CA SER A 286 -6.91 2.76 19.68
C SER A 286 -7.12 1.26 19.86
N LYS A 287 -7.89 0.61 18.99
CA LYS A 287 -8.24 -0.82 19.15
C LYS A 287 -7.84 -1.68 17.95
N THR A 288 -7.81 -1.12 16.76
CA THR A 288 -7.64 -1.86 15.50
C THR A 288 -6.23 -1.78 14.91
N TYR A 289 -5.49 -0.67 15.17
CA TYR A 289 -4.12 -0.52 14.70
C TYR A 289 -3.12 -1.18 15.65
N THR A 290 -2.49 -2.25 15.20
CA THR A 290 -1.43 -2.94 15.91
C THR A 290 -0.18 -3.08 15.02
N ASN A 291 0.98 -2.76 15.61
CA ASN A 291 2.30 -2.96 15.02
C ASN A 291 3.27 -3.19 16.18
N ARG A 292 3.53 -4.45 16.53
CA ARG A 292 4.35 -4.84 17.69
C ARG A 292 5.57 -5.65 17.31
N THR A 293 5.44 -6.49 16.30
CA THR A 293 6.46 -7.45 15.86
C THR A 293 6.89 -7.21 14.42
N SER A 294 5.94 -6.83 13.58
CA SER A 294 6.11 -6.70 12.13
C SER A 294 6.88 -5.45 11.73
N GLN A 295 7.41 -5.44 10.51
CA GLN A 295 8.10 -4.29 9.91
C GLN A 295 7.10 -3.44 9.09
N ILE A 296 5.95 -3.10 9.69
CA ILE A 296 4.95 -2.27 9.03
C ILE A 296 5.41 -0.82 9.01
N ARG A 297 5.36 -0.21 7.83
CA ARG A 297 5.71 1.19 7.58
C ARG A 297 4.46 1.96 7.18
N ALA A 298 4.26 3.11 7.78
CA ALA A 298 3.26 4.05 7.31
C ALA A 298 3.76 4.77 6.05
N SER A 299 2.87 5.06 5.12
CA SER A 299 3.12 5.85 3.92
C SER A 299 2.29 7.12 3.93
N VAL A 300 2.73 8.12 3.18
CA VAL A 300 2.05 9.41 3.02
C VAL A 300 1.54 9.51 1.60
N SER A 301 0.32 10.00 1.40
CA SER A 301 -0.21 10.28 0.05
C SER A 301 0.60 11.37 -0.64
N GLU A 302 0.63 11.37 -1.99
CA GLU A 302 1.41 12.34 -2.78
C GLU A 302 1.04 13.79 -2.46
N ASP A 303 -0.22 14.05 -2.14
CA ASP A 303 -0.73 15.39 -1.77
C ASP A 303 -0.52 15.75 -0.29
N GLY A 304 0.05 14.84 0.50
CA GLY A 304 0.29 15.04 1.94
C GLY A 304 -0.96 15.04 2.82
N MET A 305 -2.13 14.74 2.26
CA MET A 305 -3.40 14.82 2.99
C MET A 305 -3.67 13.61 3.87
N TYR A 306 -3.12 12.44 3.53
CA TYR A 306 -3.39 11.20 4.23
C TYR A 306 -2.13 10.45 4.62
N VAL A 307 -2.19 9.85 5.80
CA VAL A 307 -1.25 8.82 6.26
C VAL A 307 -1.95 7.47 6.19
N ILE A 308 -1.27 6.47 5.64
CA ILE A 308 -1.83 5.13 5.40
C ILE A 308 -0.90 4.10 6.03
N ALA A 309 -1.46 3.12 6.72
CA ALA A 309 -0.68 1.99 7.23
C ALA A 309 -1.53 0.72 7.28
N GLY A 310 -0.89 -0.43 7.05
CA GLY A 310 -1.42 -1.73 7.39
C GLY A 310 -1.32 -1.99 8.90
N SER A 311 -1.97 -3.03 9.39
CA SER A 311 -1.87 -3.50 10.77
C SER A 311 -1.57 -5.00 10.85
N GLU A 312 -0.99 -5.42 11.95
CA GLU A 312 -0.91 -6.83 12.29
C GLU A 312 -2.32 -7.42 12.43
N ALA A 313 -2.47 -8.69 12.05
CA ALA A 313 -3.73 -9.41 12.19
C ALA A 313 -4.13 -9.52 13.67
N GLY A 314 -5.36 -9.10 13.96
CA GLY A 314 -6.03 -9.36 15.22
C GLY A 314 -7.04 -10.51 15.09
N SER A 315 -8.01 -10.60 16.01
CA SER A 315 -9.10 -11.58 15.94
C SER A 315 -10.00 -11.42 14.70
N GLU A 316 -10.03 -10.23 14.13
CA GLU A 316 -10.88 -9.86 12.98
C GLU A 316 -10.08 -9.73 11.67
N GLY A 317 -8.79 -10.14 11.66
CA GLY A 317 -7.89 -10.03 10.52
C GLY A 317 -7.02 -8.76 10.53
N GLY A 318 -6.40 -8.47 9.40
CA GLY A 318 -5.57 -7.28 9.17
C GLY A 318 -6.37 -6.12 8.56
N PHE A 319 -6.11 -4.93 9.05
CA PHE A 319 -6.79 -3.71 8.63
C PHE A 319 -5.84 -2.78 7.85
N VAL A 320 -6.39 -2.02 6.94
CA VAL A 320 -5.78 -0.81 6.41
C VAL A 320 -6.40 0.40 7.09
N HIS A 321 -5.54 1.29 7.58
CA HIS A 321 -5.92 2.51 8.28
C HIS A 321 -5.53 3.73 7.46
N LEU A 322 -6.40 4.73 7.46
CA LEU A 322 -6.20 6.03 6.83
C LEU A 322 -6.44 7.13 7.88
N TRP A 323 -5.51 8.06 7.99
CA TRP A 323 -5.63 9.23 8.85
C TRP A 323 -5.52 10.50 8.03
N ASP A 324 -6.38 11.46 8.32
CA ASP A 324 -6.33 12.80 7.74
C ASP A 324 -5.22 13.63 8.42
N VAL A 325 -4.28 14.13 7.63
CA VAL A 325 -3.16 14.97 8.11
C VAL A 325 -3.63 16.40 8.41
N GLY A 326 -4.69 16.88 7.74
CA GLY A 326 -5.23 18.23 7.97
C GLY A 326 -5.67 18.47 9.41
N GLN A 327 -6.05 17.42 10.11
CA GLN A 327 -6.40 17.50 11.53
C GLN A 327 -5.19 17.61 12.47
N LEU A 328 -3.96 17.53 11.96
CA LEU A 328 -2.73 17.87 12.69
C LEU A 328 -2.47 19.38 12.77
N ALA A 329 -3.10 20.18 11.91
CA ALA A 329 -3.01 21.63 11.98
C ALA A 329 -3.72 22.10 13.27
N GLY A 330 -2.96 22.53 14.26
CA GLY A 330 -3.48 23.14 15.49
C GLY A 330 -4.39 24.31 15.16
N ASP A 331 -5.25 24.65 16.10
CA ASP A 331 -6.12 25.82 16.06
C ASP A 331 -5.33 27.06 15.61
N ALA A 332 -6.02 27.96 14.90
CA ALA A 332 -5.46 29.18 14.30
C ALA A 332 -4.63 30.09 15.24
N ASN A 333 -4.50 29.73 16.51
CA ASN A 333 -3.79 30.47 17.56
C ASN A 333 -2.37 29.91 17.87
N GLY A 334 -1.84 28.97 17.09
CA GLY A 334 -0.43 28.55 17.20
C GLY A 334 -0.06 27.83 18.51
N THR A 335 -1.01 27.54 19.38
CA THR A 335 -0.79 26.66 20.52
C THR A 335 -0.72 25.22 19.99
N PRO A 336 0.35 24.44 20.29
CA PRO A 336 0.35 23.04 20.01
C PRO A 336 -0.83 22.46 20.80
N SER A 337 -1.99 22.35 20.16
CA SER A 337 -3.06 21.58 20.72
C SER A 337 -2.45 20.23 20.98
N SER A 338 -2.32 19.86 22.25
CA SER A 338 -2.21 18.46 22.61
C SER A 338 -3.38 17.82 21.88
N ILE A 339 -3.12 17.26 20.69
CA ILE A 339 -4.13 16.53 19.94
C ILE A 339 -4.42 15.31 20.81
N LYS A 340 -5.23 15.55 21.81
CA LYS A 340 -6.20 14.61 22.28
C LYS A 340 -7.23 14.54 21.15
N ALA A 341 -6.85 13.98 20.01
CA ALA A 341 -7.81 13.24 19.22
C ALA A 341 -8.26 12.12 20.18
N SER A 342 -9.09 12.52 21.12
CA SER A 342 -9.84 11.61 21.96
C SER A 342 -10.97 11.14 21.08
N GLY A 343 -10.73 10.09 20.34
CA GLY A 343 -11.75 9.47 19.56
C GLY A 343 -11.20 9.00 18.21
N ASP A 344 -11.62 7.86 17.81
CA ASP A 344 -11.40 7.19 16.53
C ASP A 344 -11.96 8.01 15.34
N SER A 345 -12.31 9.28 15.51
CA SER A 345 -13.01 10.14 14.55
C SER A 345 -12.17 10.63 13.38
N CYS A 346 -10.84 10.52 13.46
CA CYS A 346 -9.94 10.93 12.38
C CYS A 346 -9.31 9.76 11.64
N CYS A 347 -9.70 8.54 11.97
CA CYS A 347 -9.15 7.33 11.37
C CYS A 347 -10.27 6.55 10.71
N GLU A 348 -10.18 6.44 9.40
CA GLU A 348 -10.95 5.47 8.64
C GLU A 348 -10.17 4.17 8.58
N TYR A 349 -10.84 3.05 8.68
CA TYR A 349 -10.22 1.74 8.54
C TYR A 349 -11.19 0.71 7.97
N PHE A 350 -10.65 -0.28 7.29
CA PHE A 350 -11.43 -1.40 6.75
C PHE A 350 -10.62 -2.69 6.85
N SER A 351 -11.33 -3.81 6.96
CA SER A 351 -10.74 -5.15 6.94
C SER A 351 -10.25 -5.45 5.53
N ALA A 352 -8.95 -5.68 5.38
CA ALA A 352 -8.33 -5.86 4.07
C ALA A 352 -7.92 -7.33 3.80
N ALA A 353 -7.62 -8.10 4.83
CA ALA A 353 -7.29 -9.51 4.71
C ALA A 353 -7.49 -10.25 6.05
N SER A 354 -7.49 -11.58 6.01
CA SER A 354 -7.47 -12.39 7.22
C SER A 354 -6.11 -12.37 7.93
N GLY A 355 -5.01 -12.13 7.20
CA GLY A 355 -3.65 -12.06 7.70
C GLY A 355 -3.16 -10.63 7.93
N THR A 356 -1.92 -10.50 8.39
CA THR A 356 -1.24 -9.22 8.63
C THR A 356 -1.05 -8.43 7.34
N ILE A 357 -1.43 -7.16 7.33
CA ILE A 357 -1.16 -6.25 6.23
C ILE A 357 0.24 -5.65 6.40
N THR A 358 1.17 -6.12 5.59
CA THR A 358 2.58 -5.75 5.71
C THR A 358 2.90 -4.39 5.07
N CYS A 359 2.18 -4.01 4.03
CA CYS A 359 2.36 -2.75 3.34
C CYS A 359 1.03 -2.22 2.79
N ALA A 360 0.81 -0.93 2.92
CA ALA A 360 -0.31 -0.21 2.31
C ALA A 360 0.18 1.11 1.75
N VAL A 361 -0.17 1.41 0.50
CA VAL A 361 0.25 2.62 -0.21
C VAL A 361 -0.90 3.19 -1.02
N MET A 362 -0.93 4.51 -1.18
CA MET A 362 -1.88 5.20 -2.04
C MET A 362 -1.23 5.49 -3.40
N ALA A 363 -2.02 5.34 -4.45
CA ALA A 363 -1.57 5.67 -5.80
C ALA A 363 -1.38 7.19 -5.93
N PRO A 364 -0.36 7.64 -6.67
CA PRO A 364 -0.20 9.03 -7.03
C PRO A 364 -1.42 9.57 -7.80
N LEU A 365 -1.70 10.87 -7.66
CA LEU A 365 -2.84 11.50 -8.34
C LEU A 365 -2.77 11.38 -9.88
N LYS A 366 -1.56 11.30 -10.42
CA LYS A 366 -1.32 11.07 -11.86
C LYS A 366 -1.88 9.75 -12.37
N THR A 367 -2.05 8.74 -11.50
CA THR A 367 -2.67 7.46 -11.85
C THR A 367 -4.09 7.66 -12.38
N HIS A 368 -4.84 8.65 -11.86
CA HIS A 368 -6.17 8.97 -12.36
C HIS A 368 -6.18 9.42 -13.82
N SER A 369 -5.13 10.12 -14.29
CA SER A 369 -5.07 10.53 -15.69
C SER A 369 -4.96 9.34 -16.64
N TYR A 370 -4.23 8.30 -16.26
CA TYR A 370 -4.13 7.06 -17.04
C TYR A 370 -5.46 6.30 -17.05
N LEU A 371 -6.14 6.21 -15.91
CA LEU A 371 -7.44 5.56 -15.81
C LEU A 371 -8.51 6.31 -16.61
N ARG A 372 -8.45 7.63 -16.62
CA ARG A 372 -9.33 8.46 -17.45
C ARG A 372 -9.10 8.22 -18.93
N THR A 373 -7.83 8.16 -19.34
CA THR A 373 -7.46 7.87 -20.74
C THR A 373 -7.92 6.47 -21.16
N SER A 374 -7.92 5.49 -20.26
CA SER A 374 -8.38 4.12 -20.52
C SER A 374 -9.89 3.94 -20.34
N GLU A 375 -10.65 5.03 -20.20
CA GLU A 375 -12.11 5.01 -20.03
C GLU A 375 -12.56 4.13 -18.85
N ASP A 376 -11.90 4.28 -17.69
CA ASP A 376 -12.26 3.54 -16.47
C ASP A 376 -13.72 3.83 -16.07
N PRO A 377 -14.61 2.85 -16.07
CA PRO A 377 -16.04 3.09 -15.87
C PRO A 377 -16.38 3.63 -14.48
N ILE A 378 -15.60 3.28 -13.44
CA ILE A 378 -15.84 3.77 -12.08
C ILE A 378 -15.44 5.24 -11.99
N LEU A 379 -14.30 5.61 -12.57
CA LEU A 379 -13.81 6.99 -12.58
C LEU A 379 -14.74 7.89 -13.41
N LEU A 380 -15.14 7.44 -14.62
CA LEU A 380 -16.07 8.18 -15.47
C LEU A 380 -17.43 8.36 -14.81
N HIS A 381 -17.94 7.35 -14.12
CA HIS A 381 -19.21 7.46 -13.38
C HIS A 381 -19.11 8.47 -12.23
N ALA A 382 -18.01 8.46 -11.49
CA ALA A 382 -17.75 9.45 -10.42
C ALA A 382 -17.67 10.87 -10.98
N GLU A 383 -17.02 11.07 -12.13
CA GLU A 383 -16.96 12.36 -12.82
C GLU A 383 -18.36 12.84 -13.27
N MET A 384 -19.18 11.96 -13.85
CA MET A 384 -20.54 12.28 -14.28
C MET A 384 -21.44 12.70 -13.11
N ARG A 385 -21.30 12.03 -11.97
CA ARG A 385 -22.05 12.38 -10.76
C ARG A 385 -21.65 13.75 -10.22
N ASN A 386 -20.36 14.01 -10.10
CA ASN A 386 -19.86 15.30 -9.64
C ASN A 386 -20.26 16.45 -10.57
N ALA A 387 -20.44 16.16 -11.86
CA ALA A 387 -20.97 17.12 -12.82
C ALA A 387 -22.51 17.29 -12.78
N GLY A 388 -23.21 16.64 -11.83
CA GLY A 388 -24.67 16.73 -11.71
C GLY A 388 -25.47 16.07 -12.84
N ARG A 389 -24.81 15.23 -13.67
CA ARG A 389 -25.44 14.57 -14.84
C ARG A 389 -26.12 13.24 -14.54
N VAL A 390 -25.90 12.66 -13.35
CA VAL A 390 -26.46 11.37 -12.92
C VAL A 390 -27.08 11.51 -11.54
N SER A 391 -28.35 11.09 -11.39
CA SER A 391 -29.02 11.11 -10.07
C SER A 391 -28.58 9.90 -9.23
N SER A 392 -28.63 10.05 -7.91
CA SER A 392 -28.19 9.04 -6.93
C SER A 392 -28.95 7.68 -7.00
N HIS A 393 -30.05 7.62 -7.74
CA HIS A 393 -30.87 6.41 -7.85
C HIS A 393 -30.39 5.37 -8.88
N THR A 394 -29.44 5.72 -9.77
CA THR A 394 -28.94 4.81 -10.82
C THR A 394 -27.88 3.82 -10.33
N THR A 395 -27.36 4.00 -9.13
CA THR A 395 -26.29 3.17 -8.58
C THR A 395 -26.74 1.78 -8.12
N SER A 396 -28.00 1.63 -7.70
CA SER A 396 -28.54 0.30 -7.31
C SER A 396 -28.76 -0.61 -8.53
N ALA A 397 -28.91 -0.04 -9.74
CA ALA A 397 -29.09 -0.80 -10.96
C ALA A 397 -27.78 -1.40 -11.50
N LEU A 398 -26.64 -0.74 -11.28
CA LEU A 398 -25.32 -1.25 -11.70
C LEU A 398 -24.83 -2.41 -10.86
N SER A 399 -25.25 -2.50 -9.60
CA SER A 399 -24.90 -3.61 -8.70
C SER A 399 -25.64 -4.92 -9.02
N SER A 400 -26.75 -4.86 -9.80
CA SER A 400 -27.57 -6.02 -10.17
C SER A 400 -27.45 -6.45 -11.64
N MET A 401 -26.67 -5.73 -12.46
CA MET A 401 -26.48 -6.04 -13.88
C MET A 401 -25.27 -6.95 -14.09
N SER A 402 -25.37 -7.89 -15.05
CA SER A 402 -24.18 -8.66 -15.47
C SER A 402 -23.14 -7.73 -16.07
N LEU A 403 -21.85 -8.11 -15.96
CA LEU A 403 -20.72 -7.28 -16.43
C LEU A 403 -20.90 -6.85 -17.90
N ALA A 404 -21.42 -7.76 -18.76
CA ALA A 404 -21.71 -7.47 -20.16
C ALA A 404 -22.79 -6.40 -20.32
N SER A 405 -23.83 -6.42 -19.49
CA SER A 405 -24.91 -5.43 -19.49
C SER A 405 -24.47 -4.09 -18.93
N ALA A 406 -23.62 -4.11 -17.89
CA ALA A 406 -23.04 -2.89 -17.31
C ALA A 406 -22.07 -2.20 -18.28
N LEU A 407 -21.26 -2.95 -19.01
CA LEU A 407 -20.38 -2.44 -20.07
C LEU A 407 -21.16 -1.91 -21.27
N SER A 408 -22.26 -2.58 -21.66
CA SER A 408 -23.13 -2.13 -22.76
C SER A 408 -23.94 -0.89 -22.41
N ALA A 409 -24.34 -0.73 -21.13
CA ALA A 409 -25.07 0.44 -20.65
C ALA A 409 -24.18 1.65 -20.37
N ALA A 410 -22.88 1.42 -20.13
CA ALA A 410 -21.88 2.46 -19.86
C ALA A 410 -21.24 3.04 -21.13
N LEU A 411 -21.51 2.49 -22.32
CA LEU A 411 -21.05 3.06 -23.58
C LEU A 411 -22.00 4.21 -23.99
N PRO A 412 -21.61 5.47 -23.83
CA PRO A 412 -22.38 6.55 -24.45
C PRO A 412 -22.27 6.41 -25.96
N GLY A 413 -23.40 6.50 -26.65
CA GLY A 413 -23.42 6.66 -28.09
C GLY A 413 -22.47 7.78 -28.49
N THR A 414 -21.56 7.48 -29.41
CA THR A 414 -20.64 8.34 -30.14
C THR A 414 -20.69 9.81 -29.76
N LEU A 415 -19.80 10.24 -28.88
CA LEU A 415 -19.44 11.64 -28.73
C LEU A 415 -18.52 12.02 -29.88
N ALA A 416 -18.94 13.07 -30.63
CA ALA A 416 -18.19 13.62 -31.73
C ALA A 416 -16.73 13.93 -31.35
N PRO A 417 -15.74 13.68 -32.23
CA PRO A 417 -14.35 14.02 -31.97
C PRO A 417 -14.19 15.54 -32.09
N GLY A 418 -13.94 16.20 -30.97
CA GLY A 418 -13.64 17.64 -31.01
C GLY A 418 -13.98 18.38 -29.72
N SER A 419 -13.28 18.12 -28.65
CA SER A 419 -12.98 19.15 -27.63
C SER A 419 -11.77 18.70 -26.81
N SER A 420 -10.66 19.38 -27.00
CA SER A 420 -9.51 19.40 -26.12
C SER A 420 -9.99 19.88 -24.73
N GLY A 421 -10.40 18.90 -23.88
CA GLY A 421 -10.97 19.20 -22.58
C GLY A 421 -9.90 19.63 -21.60
N GLN A 422 -9.82 20.94 -21.35
CA GLN A 422 -9.25 21.44 -20.10
C GLN A 422 -10.03 20.81 -18.93
N PRO A 423 -9.39 20.49 -17.79
CA PRO A 423 -10.07 19.97 -16.62
C PRO A 423 -11.17 20.95 -16.21
N GLN A 424 -12.41 20.47 -16.16
CA GLN A 424 -13.56 21.26 -15.70
C GLN A 424 -13.30 21.71 -14.25
N PRO A 425 -13.48 22.98 -13.91
CA PRO A 425 -13.38 23.45 -12.54
C PRO A 425 -14.51 22.81 -11.71
N GLY A 426 -14.16 21.97 -10.74
CA GLY A 426 -15.10 21.31 -9.82
C GLY A 426 -14.94 19.79 -9.64
N PHE A 427 -14.11 19.13 -10.42
CA PHE A 427 -13.78 17.72 -10.16
C PHE A 427 -12.76 17.62 -9.02
N ASP A 428 -13.22 17.14 -7.87
CA ASP A 428 -12.30 16.76 -6.79
C ASP A 428 -11.73 15.36 -7.08
N ALA A 429 -10.53 15.32 -7.68
CA ALA A 429 -9.78 14.09 -7.91
C ALA A 429 -9.52 13.31 -6.61
N ARG A 430 -9.78 13.93 -5.45
CA ARG A 430 -9.66 13.32 -4.12
C ARG A 430 -10.76 12.31 -3.82
N SER A 431 -11.84 12.28 -4.59
CA SER A 431 -13.02 11.42 -4.32
C SER A 431 -12.91 9.99 -4.84
N CYS A 432 -11.87 9.64 -5.61
CA CYS A 432 -11.71 8.32 -6.23
C CYS A 432 -10.30 7.76 -6.02
N ARG A 433 -9.79 7.82 -4.80
CA ARG A 433 -8.41 7.39 -4.51
C ARG A 433 -8.27 5.88 -4.67
N ILE A 434 -7.10 5.48 -5.14
CA ILE A 434 -6.71 4.09 -5.31
C ILE A 434 -5.68 3.77 -4.24
N LEU A 435 -5.94 2.70 -3.50
CA LEU A 435 -5.01 2.13 -2.53
C LEU A 435 -4.57 0.75 -2.99
N ALA A 436 -3.34 0.41 -2.70
CA ALA A 436 -2.83 -0.94 -2.82
C ALA A 436 -2.39 -1.42 -1.44
N SER A 437 -2.77 -2.64 -1.07
CA SER A 437 -2.32 -3.31 0.14
C SER A 437 -1.76 -4.68 -0.20
N VAL A 438 -0.82 -5.16 0.61
CA VAL A 438 -0.29 -6.51 0.51
C VAL A 438 -0.26 -7.15 1.90
N ASP A 439 -0.70 -8.40 1.97
CA ASP A 439 -0.69 -9.18 3.20
C ASP A 439 0.55 -10.08 3.31
N GLU A 440 0.68 -10.79 4.41
CA GLU A 440 1.76 -11.75 4.67
C GLU A 440 1.77 -12.94 3.70
N SER A 441 0.64 -13.22 3.04
CA SER A 441 0.50 -14.26 2.00
C SER A 441 0.92 -13.76 0.62
N ALA A 442 1.48 -12.54 0.51
CA ALA A 442 1.89 -11.87 -0.72
C ALA A 442 0.73 -11.57 -1.69
N VAL A 443 -0.51 -11.57 -1.22
CA VAL A 443 -1.67 -11.20 -2.03
C VAL A 443 -1.78 -9.67 -2.08
N VAL A 444 -1.66 -9.12 -3.28
CA VAL A 444 -1.85 -7.69 -3.54
C VAL A 444 -3.33 -7.42 -3.80
N ARG A 445 -3.92 -6.49 -3.06
CA ARG A 445 -5.30 -6.05 -3.22
C ARG A 445 -5.34 -4.58 -3.59
N ILE A 446 -6.18 -4.25 -4.56
CA ILE A 446 -6.40 -2.88 -5.01
C ILE A 446 -7.77 -2.44 -4.55
N TRP A 447 -7.80 -1.31 -3.89
CA TRP A 447 -8.99 -0.71 -3.30
C TRP A 447 -9.28 0.62 -3.97
N ARG A 448 -10.55 0.95 -4.06
CA ARG A 448 -11.01 2.26 -4.53
C ARG A 448 -11.78 2.94 -3.43
N GLN A 449 -11.47 4.16 -3.16
CA GLN A 449 -12.26 4.99 -2.26
C GLN A 449 -13.47 5.49 -3.05
N ASP A 450 -14.65 5.01 -2.70
CA ASP A 450 -15.87 5.55 -3.25
C ASP A 450 -16.19 6.89 -2.60
N SER A 451 -16.71 7.82 -3.40
CA SER A 451 -17.16 9.13 -2.93
C SER A 451 -18.47 9.06 -2.10
N TYR A 452 -18.91 7.86 -1.76
CA TYR A 452 -20.01 7.63 -0.84
C TYR A 452 -19.49 7.65 0.60
N GLY A 453 -19.98 8.62 1.35
CA GLY A 453 -19.79 8.63 2.78
C GLY A 453 -20.23 7.31 3.39
N ALA A 454 -19.44 6.85 4.36
CA ALA A 454 -19.69 5.78 5.30
C ALA A 454 -20.53 4.62 4.76
N LEU A 455 -19.89 3.50 4.52
CA LEU A 455 -20.57 2.22 4.60
C LEU A 455 -21.27 2.18 5.98
N PRO A 456 -22.56 1.87 6.06
CA PRO A 456 -23.20 1.70 7.35
C PRO A 456 -22.47 0.60 8.11
N ALA A 457 -22.25 0.89 9.40
CA ALA A 457 -21.63 0.02 10.38
C ALA A 457 -22.30 -1.35 10.50
#